data_1f2fb4fbcae59e392ddc8615bff16e4e
#
_entry.id   1f2fb4fbcae59e392ddc8615bff16e4e
#
_cell.length_a   1.000
_cell.length_b   1.000
_cell.length_c   1.000
_cell.angle_alpha   90.00
_cell.angle_beta   90.00
_cell.angle_gamma   90.00
#
_symmetry.space_group_name_H-M   'P 1'
#
loop_
_entity.id
_entity.type
_entity.pdbx_description
1 polymer ?
#
loop_
_entity_poly.entity_id
_entity_poly.type
_entity_poly.pdbx_seq_one_letter_code
_entity_poly.pdbx_strand_id
1 'polypeptide(L)'
;MDPFASTVVNVDRKAHSLLQYFIHVSHPRTWHSEVQDDHTYTFQRDVLTLVKGCLEKEVHFYTLLASMASQMQYFEQMNRDDDTTSQMVTKAIDAVRRHLRSSPPINQRLIFDIHQMAVTDFYRYELNSALIHLTAARSLLSQLGGIERIDPSLREWIVIGDGYLAAELFQKPLFPASCFDPGELELEHVDVVHVHSGTTAKWVQEPGYQNLLPTQMQRVLIDLTTTIHTMQRQFRPPPSDRNAPAGSKPILHWLLLRTSALRHRLLELEVDDGKVDAIRIGLIVWLFMAMTVTGRRRTCKVLASKLRLQLEGIRPRDWIEFGDAHLWVLLVGAVSAGTSDRGWFLTAILRMDRADGRATHKPFREDELAKLFDRFSYLEPYQRGLLRAVIKDLNASVPRTTWIS
;
A
#
# COMPACT_ATOMS: atom_id res chain seq x y z
N MET A 1 -5.54 -41.97 7.50
CA MET A 1 -4.28 -41.87 6.75
C MET A 1 -4.02 -40.39 6.55
N ASP A 2 -2.90 -39.91 7.02
CA ASP A 2 -2.48 -38.52 6.83
C ASP A 2 -2.22 -38.30 5.34
N PRO A 3 -2.95 -37.45 4.62
CA PRO A 3 -2.71 -37.19 3.20
C PRO A 3 -1.35 -36.54 2.95
N PHE A 4 -0.66 -36.06 4.02
CA PHE A 4 0.66 -35.44 3.99
C PHE A 4 1.80 -36.41 4.35
N ALA A 5 1.52 -37.67 4.65
CA ALA A 5 2.53 -38.68 4.99
C ALA A 5 3.57 -38.94 3.87
N SER A 6 3.34 -38.39 2.67
CA SER A 6 4.28 -38.44 1.54
C SER A 6 5.17 -37.20 1.42
N THR A 7 5.09 -36.25 2.36
CA THR A 7 5.88 -35.01 2.29
C THR A 7 7.26 -35.19 2.90
N VAL A 8 8.26 -34.48 2.34
CA VAL A 8 9.65 -34.48 2.84
C VAL A 8 9.75 -33.78 4.21
N VAL A 9 8.75 -33.01 4.56
CA VAL A 9 8.70 -32.20 5.78
C VAL A 9 7.66 -32.72 6.77
N ASN A 10 7.98 -32.64 8.06
CA ASN A 10 7.02 -32.98 9.11
C ASN A 10 6.08 -31.79 9.38
N VAL A 11 4.79 -31.98 9.11
CA VAL A 11 3.74 -30.97 9.34
C VAL A 11 3.14 -31.21 10.72
N ASP A 12 3.73 -30.60 11.75
CA ASP A 12 3.18 -30.60 13.10
C ASP A 12 1.93 -29.67 13.20
N ARG A 13 1.28 -29.66 14.38
CA ARG A 13 0.07 -28.85 14.61
C ARG A 13 0.30 -27.33 14.37
N LYS A 14 1.47 -26.81 14.75
CA LYS A 14 1.82 -25.39 14.55
C LYS A 14 2.00 -25.06 13.06
N ALA A 15 2.76 -25.89 12.36
CA ALA A 15 2.94 -25.77 10.92
C ALA A 15 1.61 -25.84 10.15
N HIS A 16 0.73 -26.79 10.54
CA HIS A 16 -0.61 -26.88 9.96
C HIS A 16 -1.41 -25.59 10.16
N SER A 17 -1.42 -25.02 11.37
CA SER A 17 -2.11 -23.75 11.65
C SER A 17 -1.58 -22.60 10.78
N LEU A 18 -0.27 -22.49 10.60
CA LEU A 18 0.33 -21.46 9.76
C LEU A 18 0.03 -21.66 8.26
N LEU A 19 -0.04 -22.89 7.77
CA LEU A 19 -0.49 -23.18 6.41
C LEU A 19 -1.96 -22.80 6.22
N GLN A 20 -2.83 -23.11 7.18
CA GLN A 20 -4.25 -22.68 7.14
C GLN A 20 -4.36 -21.16 7.14
N TYR A 21 -3.55 -20.46 7.94
CA TYR A 21 -3.49 -19.00 7.92
C TYR A 21 -3.06 -18.47 6.54
N PHE A 22 -2.07 -19.08 5.91
CA PHE A 22 -1.68 -18.72 4.55
C PHE A 22 -2.83 -18.87 3.56
N ILE A 23 -3.48 -20.04 3.54
CA ILE A 23 -4.52 -20.37 2.57
C ILE A 23 -5.76 -19.49 2.75
N HIS A 24 -6.20 -19.28 3.99
CA HIS A 24 -7.51 -18.67 4.28
C HIS A 24 -7.44 -17.19 4.63
N VAL A 25 -6.28 -16.67 5.00
CA VAL A 25 -6.12 -15.30 5.51
C VAL A 25 -5.08 -14.52 4.72
N SER A 26 -3.81 -14.95 4.72
CA SER A 26 -2.72 -14.14 4.16
C SER A 26 -2.80 -14.06 2.63
N HIS A 27 -2.91 -15.19 1.94
CA HIS A 27 -2.95 -15.22 0.48
C HIS A 27 -4.19 -14.50 -0.10
N PRO A 28 -5.41 -14.70 0.38
CA PRO A 28 -6.55 -13.91 -0.06
C PRO A 28 -6.36 -12.41 0.17
N ARG A 29 -5.89 -12.00 1.35
CA ARG A 29 -5.66 -10.59 1.68
C ARG A 29 -4.60 -9.91 0.83
N THR A 30 -3.67 -10.65 0.27
CA THR A 30 -2.63 -10.10 -0.61
C THR A 30 -3.23 -9.55 -1.91
N TRP A 31 -4.33 -10.13 -2.37
CA TRP A 31 -4.97 -9.80 -3.64
C TRP A 31 -6.28 -9.03 -3.48
N HIS A 32 -6.78 -8.88 -2.25
CA HIS A 32 -7.93 -8.02 -1.97
C HIS A 32 -7.45 -6.58 -1.74
N SER A 33 -7.89 -5.67 -2.59
CA SER A 33 -8.00 -4.30 -2.14
C SER A 33 -9.03 -4.30 -0.99
N GLU A 34 -8.76 -3.62 0.12
CA GLU A 34 -9.74 -3.50 1.23
C GLU A 34 -11.06 -2.81 0.79
N VAL A 35 -11.19 -2.49 -0.50
CA VAL A 35 -12.35 -1.88 -1.15
C VAL A 35 -13.35 -2.94 -1.60
N GLN A 36 -12.92 -4.19 -1.77
CA GLN A 36 -13.80 -5.25 -2.23
C GLN A 36 -14.12 -6.21 -1.09
N ASP A 37 -15.32 -6.05 -0.52
CA ASP A 37 -15.98 -7.08 0.30
C ASP A 37 -16.43 -8.29 -0.54
N ASP A 38 -16.13 -8.29 -1.84
CA ASP A 38 -16.61 -9.33 -2.73
C ASP A 38 -15.67 -10.54 -2.73
N HIS A 39 -16.10 -11.58 -2.01
CA HIS A 39 -15.43 -12.87 -1.84
C HIS A 39 -15.30 -13.69 -3.14
N THR A 40 -15.58 -13.14 -4.30
CA THR A 40 -15.65 -13.89 -5.58
C THR A 40 -14.30 -14.12 -6.25
N TYR A 41 -13.23 -13.46 -5.81
CA TYR A 41 -11.87 -13.71 -6.31
C TYR A 41 -11.20 -14.85 -5.55
N THR A 42 -11.52 -16.08 -5.93
CA THR A 42 -10.82 -17.26 -5.39
C THR A 42 -9.54 -17.55 -6.18
N PHE A 43 -8.41 -17.05 -5.70
CA PHE A 43 -7.08 -17.55 -6.06
C PHE A 43 -6.77 -18.92 -5.43
N GLN A 44 -7.77 -19.66 -4.99
CA GLN A 44 -7.61 -20.95 -4.31
C GLN A 44 -6.76 -21.93 -5.12
N ARG A 45 -6.89 -21.91 -6.44
CA ARG A 45 -6.14 -22.84 -7.30
C ARG A 45 -4.64 -22.56 -7.26
N ASP A 46 -4.26 -21.30 -7.28
CA ASP A 46 -2.85 -20.89 -7.26
C ASP A 46 -2.25 -21.10 -5.86
N VAL A 47 -3.01 -20.86 -4.79
CA VAL A 47 -2.54 -21.07 -3.41
C VAL A 47 -2.24 -22.52 -3.10
N LEU A 48 -3.06 -23.46 -3.59
CA LEU A 48 -2.82 -24.90 -3.39
C LEU A 48 -1.57 -25.37 -4.12
N THR A 49 -1.30 -24.85 -5.29
CA THR A 49 -0.05 -25.12 -6.04
C THR A 49 1.17 -24.60 -5.28
N LEU A 50 1.08 -23.39 -4.73
CA LEU A 50 2.14 -22.82 -3.89
C LEU A 50 2.39 -23.67 -2.64
N VAL A 51 1.33 -24.06 -1.92
CA VAL A 51 1.44 -24.92 -0.74
C VAL A 51 2.06 -26.26 -1.08
N LYS A 52 1.61 -26.90 -2.16
CA LYS A 52 2.18 -28.17 -2.63
C LYS A 52 3.70 -28.05 -2.87
N GLY A 53 4.12 -27.02 -3.61
CA GLY A 53 5.53 -26.74 -3.84
C GLY A 53 6.31 -26.42 -2.57
N CYS A 54 5.67 -25.84 -1.53
CA CYS A 54 6.30 -25.61 -0.24
C CYS A 54 6.60 -26.91 0.52
N LEU A 55 5.82 -27.96 0.32
CA LEU A 55 6.00 -29.25 0.99
C LEU A 55 7.12 -30.12 0.39
N GLU A 56 7.71 -29.72 -0.74
CA GLU A 56 8.73 -30.49 -1.45
C GLU A 56 10.13 -30.41 -0.80
N LYS A 57 10.46 -29.30 -0.13
CA LYS A 57 11.76 -29.06 0.52
C LYS A 57 11.62 -28.26 1.80
N GLU A 58 12.50 -28.56 2.77
CA GLU A 58 12.52 -27.82 4.04
C GLU A 58 12.69 -26.31 3.87
N VAL A 59 13.51 -25.85 2.93
CA VAL A 59 13.74 -24.42 2.68
C VAL A 59 12.44 -23.74 2.26
N HIS A 60 11.69 -24.30 1.33
CA HIS A 60 10.43 -23.76 0.86
C HIS A 60 9.37 -23.73 1.96
N PHE A 61 9.37 -24.77 2.78
CA PHE A 61 8.44 -24.91 3.88
C PHE A 61 8.68 -23.90 4.99
N TYR A 62 9.90 -23.85 5.53
CA TYR A 62 10.19 -23.00 6.69
C TYR A 62 10.23 -21.52 6.35
N THR A 63 10.63 -21.11 5.13
CA THR A 63 10.55 -19.69 4.72
C THR A 63 9.12 -19.20 4.66
N LEU A 64 8.20 -20.02 4.12
CA LEU A 64 6.77 -19.67 4.14
C LEU A 64 6.24 -19.63 5.58
N LEU A 65 6.53 -20.63 6.43
CA LEU A 65 6.04 -20.64 7.81
C LEU A 65 6.58 -19.48 8.64
N ALA A 66 7.83 -19.08 8.46
CA ALA A 66 8.41 -17.91 9.15
C ALA A 66 7.70 -16.63 8.75
N SER A 67 7.41 -16.45 7.46
CA SER A 67 6.66 -15.32 6.95
C SER A 67 5.24 -15.30 7.53
N MET A 68 4.54 -16.43 7.56
CA MET A 68 3.19 -16.53 8.12
C MET A 68 3.16 -16.31 9.64
N ALA A 69 4.11 -16.85 10.38
CA ALA A 69 4.21 -16.63 11.82
C ALA A 69 4.44 -15.15 12.13
N SER A 70 5.32 -14.48 11.39
CA SER A 70 5.58 -13.04 11.56
C SER A 70 4.37 -12.19 11.21
N GLN A 71 3.64 -12.53 10.15
CA GLN A 71 2.39 -11.85 9.79
C GLN A 71 1.31 -12.05 10.87
N MET A 72 1.08 -13.28 11.31
CA MET A 72 0.13 -13.58 12.36
C MET A 72 0.45 -12.82 13.65
N GLN A 73 1.69 -12.83 14.08
CA GLN A 73 2.13 -12.09 15.26
C GLN A 73 1.86 -10.59 15.11
N TYR A 74 2.10 -10.03 13.93
CA TYR A 74 1.88 -8.62 13.65
C TYR A 74 0.39 -8.24 13.64
N PHE A 75 -0.46 -9.01 12.93
CA PHE A 75 -1.87 -8.64 12.73
C PHE A 75 -2.78 -9.03 13.88
N GLU A 76 -2.55 -10.19 14.50
CA GLU A 76 -3.43 -10.73 15.50
C GLU A 76 -2.97 -10.42 16.92
N GLN A 77 -1.86 -9.66 17.06
CA GLN A 77 -1.26 -9.31 18.35
C GLN A 77 -1.14 -10.55 19.27
N MET A 78 -0.84 -11.70 18.66
CA MET A 78 -0.70 -12.96 19.35
C MET A 78 0.28 -12.81 20.51
N ASN A 79 -0.03 -13.50 21.58
CA ASN A 79 0.68 -13.44 22.85
C ASN A 79 2.19 -13.39 22.63
N ARG A 80 2.87 -12.34 23.11
CA ARG A 80 4.32 -12.15 22.93
C ARG A 80 5.15 -13.29 23.53
N ASP A 81 4.52 -14.10 24.38
CA ASP A 81 5.12 -15.27 25.01
C ASP A 81 5.13 -16.53 24.11
N ASP A 82 4.54 -16.48 22.90
CA ASP A 82 4.59 -17.60 21.98
C ASP A 82 5.87 -17.55 21.13
N ASP A 83 6.82 -18.41 21.42
CA ASP A 83 8.09 -18.59 20.70
C ASP A 83 7.95 -19.08 19.26
N THR A 84 6.72 -19.28 18.75
CA THR A 84 6.48 -19.88 17.44
C THR A 84 7.18 -19.10 16.33
N THR A 85 7.10 -17.76 16.32
CA THR A 85 7.74 -16.91 15.33
C THR A 85 9.26 -17.11 15.35
N SER A 86 9.89 -17.01 16.53
CA SER A 86 11.33 -17.17 16.70
C SER A 86 11.81 -18.56 16.27
N GLN A 87 11.06 -19.61 16.60
CA GLN A 87 11.34 -20.99 16.18
C GLN A 87 11.25 -21.15 14.65
N MET A 88 10.21 -20.61 14.00
CA MET A 88 10.07 -20.72 12.54
C MET A 88 11.14 -19.91 11.82
N VAL A 89 11.48 -18.74 12.30
CA VAL A 89 12.57 -17.91 11.74
C VAL A 89 13.92 -18.63 11.84
N THR A 90 14.24 -19.22 12.99
CA THR A 90 15.48 -19.99 13.17
C THR A 90 15.54 -21.17 12.20
N LYS A 91 14.48 -21.96 12.11
CA LYS A 91 14.38 -23.08 11.16
C LYS A 91 14.52 -22.62 9.70
N ALA A 92 13.90 -21.48 9.34
CA ALA A 92 13.99 -20.91 8.00
C ALA A 92 15.43 -20.50 7.66
N ILE A 93 16.11 -19.79 8.56
CA ILE A 93 17.50 -19.36 8.38
C ILE A 93 18.42 -20.60 8.21
N ASP A 94 18.26 -21.61 9.03
CA ASP A 94 19.07 -22.84 8.93
C ASP A 94 18.78 -23.62 7.65
N ALA A 95 17.53 -23.70 7.23
CA ALA A 95 17.16 -24.36 5.97
C ALA A 95 17.70 -23.60 4.75
N VAL A 96 17.61 -22.26 4.73
CA VAL A 96 18.20 -21.40 3.68
C VAL A 96 19.73 -21.60 3.63
N ARG A 97 20.42 -21.56 4.78
CA ARG A 97 21.87 -21.76 4.85
C ARG A 97 22.29 -23.13 4.32
N ARG A 98 21.58 -24.21 4.71
CA ARG A 98 21.88 -25.58 4.19
C ARG A 98 21.62 -25.63 2.69
N HIS A 99 20.53 -25.07 2.21
CA HIS A 99 20.20 -25.07 0.80
C HIS A 99 21.24 -24.33 -0.04
N LEU A 100 21.64 -23.12 0.37
CA LEU A 100 22.66 -22.34 -0.35
C LEU A 100 24.04 -23.00 -0.36
N ARG A 101 24.43 -23.73 0.71
CA ARG A 101 25.70 -24.52 0.72
C ARG A 101 25.72 -25.62 -0.32
N SER A 102 24.59 -26.13 -0.75
CA SER A 102 24.53 -27.15 -1.84
C SER A 102 24.62 -26.52 -3.24
N SER A 103 24.86 -25.21 -3.35
CA SER A 103 24.95 -24.48 -4.62
C SER A 103 23.79 -24.81 -5.56
N PRO A 104 22.54 -24.60 -5.13
CA PRO A 104 21.37 -24.93 -5.93
C PRO A 104 21.32 -24.10 -7.21
N PRO A 105 20.69 -24.62 -8.28
CA PRO A 105 20.44 -23.81 -9.46
C PRO A 105 19.56 -22.63 -9.10
N ILE A 106 19.89 -21.46 -9.64
CA ILE A 106 19.08 -20.26 -9.47
C ILE A 106 17.79 -20.45 -10.26
N ASN A 107 16.66 -20.34 -9.58
CA ASN A 107 15.32 -20.44 -10.15
C ASN A 107 14.34 -19.54 -9.41
N GLN A 108 13.13 -19.39 -9.94
CA GLN A 108 12.10 -18.55 -9.35
C GLN A 108 11.70 -18.97 -7.93
N ARG A 109 11.82 -20.26 -7.61
CA ARG A 109 11.49 -20.79 -6.29
C ARG A 109 12.47 -20.30 -5.23
N LEU A 110 13.77 -20.32 -5.50
CA LEU A 110 14.77 -19.75 -4.60
C LEU A 110 14.53 -18.26 -4.37
N ILE A 111 14.17 -17.52 -5.43
CA ILE A 111 13.84 -16.10 -5.32
C ILE A 111 12.63 -15.89 -4.42
N PHE A 112 11.60 -16.72 -4.56
CA PHE A 112 10.42 -16.70 -3.68
C PHE A 112 10.82 -16.93 -2.22
N ASP A 113 11.67 -17.91 -1.93
CA ASP A 113 12.12 -18.19 -0.56
C ASP A 113 12.88 -17.02 0.06
N ILE A 114 13.78 -16.40 -0.70
CA ILE A 114 14.50 -15.20 -0.23
C ILE A 114 13.54 -14.02 -0.04
N HIS A 115 12.57 -13.85 -0.93
CA HIS A 115 11.51 -12.85 -0.75
C HIS A 115 10.67 -13.11 0.51
N GLN A 116 10.33 -14.38 0.83
CA GLN A 116 9.62 -14.71 2.08
C GLN A 116 10.46 -14.34 3.32
N MET A 117 11.80 -14.45 3.26
CA MET A 117 12.67 -13.95 4.33
C MET A 117 12.59 -12.42 4.47
N ALA A 118 12.56 -11.68 3.35
CA ALA A 118 12.36 -10.23 3.39
C ALA A 118 11.00 -9.85 4.02
N VAL A 119 9.92 -10.56 3.66
CA VAL A 119 8.59 -10.38 4.25
C VAL A 119 8.59 -10.70 5.74
N THR A 120 9.27 -11.78 6.15
CA THR A 120 9.45 -12.17 7.54
C THR A 120 10.04 -11.02 8.36
N ASP A 121 11.16 -10.47 7.90
CA ASP A 121 11.87 -9.41 8.61
C ASP A 121 11.11 -8.08 8.57
N PHE A 122 10.41 -7.79 7.47
CA PHE A 122 9.54 -6.62 7.38
C PHE A 122 8.48 -6.62 8.51
N TYR A 123 7.77 -7.71 8.71
CA TYR A 123 6.74 -7.79 9.77
C TYR A 123 7.32 -7.82 11.19
N ARG A 124 8.60 -8.17 11.34
CA ARG A 124 9.34 -8.10 12.61
C ARG A 124 9.98 -6.74 12.90
N TYR A 125 9.80 -5.75 12.01
CA TYR A 125 10.44 -4.43 12.08
C TYR A 125 11.96 -4.44 11.89
N GLU A 126 12.51 -5.51 11.31
CA GLU A 126 13.92 -5.65 10.98
C GLU A 126 14.18 -5.15 9.54
N LEU A 127 13.89 -3.86 9.30
CA LEU A 127 13.86 -3.30 7.93
C LEU A 127 15.19 -3.43 7.20
N ASN A 128 16.33 -3.30 7.90
CA ASN A 128 17.64 -3.46 7.28
C ASN A 128 17.88 -4.90 6.83
N SER A 129 17.47 -5.89 7.61
CA SER A 129 17.55 -7.30 7.22
C SER A 129 16.62 -7.60 6.04
N ALA A 130 15.42 -7.06 6.05
CA ALA A 130 14.50 -7.15 4.91
C ALA A 130 15.12 -6.57 3.62
N LEU A 131 15.81 -5.43 3.72
CA LEU A 131 16.52 -4.82 2.59
C LEU A 131 17.65 -5.70 2.07
N ILE A 132 18.42 -6.35 2.95
CA ILE A 132 19.48 -7.30 2.57
C ILE A 132 18.88 -8.46 1.78
N HIS A 133 17.80 -9.08 2.27
CA HIS A 133 17.13 -10.18 1.58
C HIS A 133 16.56 -9.75 0.22
N LEU A 134 15.93 -8.60 0.15
CA LEU A 134 15.37 -8.11 -1.11
C LEU A 134 16.46 -7.73 -2.11
N THR A 135 17.59 -7.20 -1.65
CA THR A 135 18.79 -6.95 -2.48
C THR A 135 19.38 -8.25 -3.02
N ALA A 136 19.42 -9.30 -2.20
CA ALA A 136 19.84 -10.63 -2.65
C ALA A 136 18.88 -11.19 -3.71
N ALA A 137 17.56 -11.07 -3.51
CA ALA A 137 16.57 -11.45 -4.51
C ALA A 137 16.77 -10.71 -5.84
N ARG A 138 17.04 -9.39 -5.81
CA ARG A 138 17.37 -8.60 -7.01
C ARG A 138 18.61 -9.12 -7.73
N SER A 139 19.66 -9.48 -6.99
CA SER A 139 20.88 -10.04 -7.58
C SER A 139 20.62 -11.39 -8.26
N LEU A 140 19.81 -12.26 -7.67
CA LEU A 140 19.42 -13.54 -8.29
C LEU A 140 18.54 -13.32 -9.53
N LEU A 141 17.60 -12.37 -9.47
CA LEU A 141 16.76 -11.99 -10.60
C LEU A 141 17.58 -11.51 -11.79
N SER A 142 18.63 -10.71 -11.55
CA SER A 142 19.53 -10.25 -12.62
C SER A 142 20.19 -11.41 -13.35
N GLN A 143 20.51 -12.51 -12.66
CA GLN A 143 21.08 -13.72 -13.25
C GLN A 143 20.05 -14.53 -14.07
N LEU A 144 18.75 -14.37 -13.80
CA LEU A 144 17.67 -14.96 -14.60
C LEU A 144 17.23 -14.06 -15.77
N GLY A 145 17.90 -12.93 -15.98
CA GLY A 145 17.60 -12.00 -17.08
C GLY A 145 16.61 -10.89 -16.72
N GLY A 146 16.37 -10.65 -15.42
CA GLY A 146 15.55 -9.54 -14.93
C GLY A 146 14.19 -9.94 -14.37
N ILE A 147 13.53 -8.97 -13.75
CA ILE A 147 12.23 -9.18 -13.09
C ILE A 147 11.10 -9.45 -14.11
N GLU A 148 11.27 -9.05 -15.35
CA GLU A 148 10.32 -9.26 -16.44
C GLU A 148 10.23 -10.73 -16.89
N ARG A 149 11.24 -11.54 -16.54
CA ARG A 149 11.37 -12.95 -16.96
C ARG A 149 10.74 -13.95 -16.00
N ILE A 150 10.29 -13.48 -14.83
CA ILE A 150 9.69 -14.36 -13.83
C ILE A 150 8.16 -14.39 -13.92
N ASP A 151 7.57 -15.34 -13.20
CA ASP A 151 6.11 -15.45 -13.08
C ASP A 151 5.49 -14.12 -12.66
N PRO A 152 4.40 -13.67 -13.32
CA PRO A 152 3.73 -12.40 -13.03
C PRO A 152 3.35 -12.24 -11.55
N SER A 153 2.82 -13.30 -10.92
CA SER A 153 2.41 -13.23 -9.50
C SER A 153 3.59 -13.03 -8.57
N LEU A 154 4.72 -13.70 -8.85
CA LEU A 154 5.95 -13.52 -8.08
C LEU A 154 6.52 -12.12 -8.28
N ARG A 155 6.50 -11.61 -9.52
CA ARG A 155 6.90 -10.24 -9.84
C ARG A 155 6.09 -9.23 -9.03
N GLU A 156 4.77 -9.37 -9.01
CA GLU A 156 3.89 -8.49 -8.25
C GLU A 156 4.22 -8.49 -6.76
N TRP A 157 4.43 -9.65 -6.15
CA TRP A 157 4.80 -9.74 -4.73
C TRP A 157 6.12 -9.01 -4.44
N ILE A 158 7.12 -9.20 -5.28
CA ILE A 158 8.43 -8.58 -5.10
C ILE A 158 8.34 -7.05 -5.21
N VAL A 159 7.68 -6.51 -6.24
CA VAL A 159 7.58 -5.04 -6.43
C VAL A 159 6.68 -4.39 -5.37
N ILE A 160 5.65 -5.08 -4.91
CA ILE A 160 4.82 -4.61 -3.80
C ILE A 160 5.66 -4.56 -2.53
N GLY A 161 6.38 -5.62 -2.20
CA GLY A 161 7.26 -5.70 -1.02
C GLY A 161 8.35 -4.62 -1.05
N ASP A 162 8.96 -4.39 -2.21
CA ASP A 162 9.95 -3.32 -2.42
C ASP A 162 9.34 -1.94 -2.16
N GLY A 163 8.14 -1.68 -2.69
CA GLY A 163 7.43 -0.41 -2.47
C GLY A 163 7.11 -0.14 -1.00
N TYR A 164 6.72 -1.17 -0.23
CA TYR A 164 6.51 -1.05 1.22
C TYR A 164 7.81 -0.76 1.97
N LEU A 165 8.86 -1.52 1.68
CA LEU A 165 10.14 -1.37 2.34
C LEU A 165 10.77 -0.01 2.03
N ALA A 166 10.78 0.39 0.76
CA ALA A 166 11.27 1.69 0.33
C ALA A 166 10.51 2.85 0.99
N ALA A 167 9.18 2.74 1.12
CA ALA A 167 8.35 3.75 1.77
C ALA A 167 8.66 3.86 3.28
N GLU A 168 8.81 2.75 4.00
CA GLU A 168 9.12 2.79 5.43
C GLU A 168 10.54 3.26 5.73
N LEU A 169 11.51 2.87 4.89
CA LEU A 169 12.88 3.40 4.96
C LEU A 169 12.99 4.83 4.39
N PHE A 170 11.99 5.26 3.62
CA PHE A 170 11.96 6.51 2.89
C PHE A 170 13.16 6.69 1.95
N GLN A 171 13.36 5.71 1.11
CA GLN A 171 14.46 5.65 0.14
C GLN A 171 13.96 5.23 -1.25
N LYS A 172 14.83 5.30 -2.25
CA LYS A 172 14.52 4.81 -3.59
C LYS A 172 14.28 3.30 -3.57
N PRO A 173 13.25 2.80 -4.28
CA PRO A 173 13.01 1.37 -4.43
C PRO A 173 14.18 0.66 -5.12
N LEU A 174 14.33 -0.64 -4.87
CA LEU A 174 15.34 -1.48 -5.52
C LEU A 174 14.99 -1.76 -7.00
N PHE A 175 13.69 -1.85 -7.30
CA PHE A 175 13.20 -2.08 -8.65
C PHE A 175 12.58 -0.80 -9.20
N PRO A 176 13.21 -0.16 -10.21
CA PRO A 176 12.64 1.05 -10.80
C PRO A 176 11.30 0.74 -11.46
N ALA A 177 10.39 1.72 -11.42
CA ALA A 177 9.05 1.58 -11.97
C ALA A 177 9.06 1.11 -13.45
N SER A 178 10.06 1.54 -14.24
CA SER A 178 10.20 1.17 -15.65
C SER A 178 10.31 -0.33 -15.90
N CYS A 179 10.66 -1.14 -14.89
CA CYS A 179 10.80 -2.59 -15.03
C CYS A 179 9.46 -3.34 -14.93
N PHE A 180 8.39 -2.70 -14.47
CA PHE A 180 7.13 -3.40 -14.21
C PHE A 180 5.88 -2.55 -14.42
N ASP A 181 6.00 -1.25 -14.70
CA ASP A 181 4.86 -0.37 -14.99
C ASP A 181 4.12 -0.91 -16.24
N PRO A 182 2.85 -1.28 -16.12
CA PRO A 182 2.10 -1.83 -17.23
C PRO A 182 1.75 -0.77 -18.31
N GLY A 183 2.08 0.52 -18.06
CA GLY A 183 1.71 1.61 -18.96
C GLY A 183 0.23 1.95 -18.94
N GLU A 184 -0.28 2.46 -20.05
CA GLU A 184 -1.70 2.76 -20.23
C GLU A 184 -2.53 1.47 -20.34
N LEU A 185 -3.76 1.52 -19.86
CA LEU A 185 -4.69 0.39 -19.99
C LEU A 185 -5.13 0.25 -21.45
N GLU A 186 -4.91 -0.91 -22.05
CA GLU A 186 -5.34 -1.19 -23.43
C GLU A 186 -6.87 -1.14 -23.52
N LEU A 187 -7.37 -0.42 -24.52
CA LEU A 187 -8.80 -0.11 -24.71
C LEU A 187 -9.69 -1.34 -24.95
N GLU A 188 -9.13 -2.48 -25.35
CA GLU A 188 -9.87 -3.72 -25.55
C GLU A 188 -10.56 -4.23 -24.26
N HIS A 189 -10.10 -3.78 -23.10
CA HIS A 189 -10.66 -4.12 -21.80
C HIS A 189 -11.55 -3.00 -21.22
N VAL A 190 -11.74 -1.92 -21.97
CA VAL A 190 -12.52 -0.76 -21.52
C VAL A 190 -13.76 -0.66 -22.39
N ASP A 191 -14.91 -1.05 -21.85
CA ASP A 191 -16.17 -0.61 -22.45
C ASP A 191 -16.12 0.92 -22.59
N VAL A 192 -16.17 1.40 -23.84
CA VAL A 192 -16.14 2.83 -24.16
C VAL A 192 -17.44 3.48 -23.69
N VAL A 193 -17.61 3.57 -22.39
CA VAL A 193 -18.62 4.44 -21.79
C VAL A 193 -17.94 5.78 -21.57
N HIS A 194 -18.48 6.79 -22.22
CA HIS A 194 -18.07 8.18 -22.17
C HIS A 194 -17.42 8.55 -20.82
N VAL A 195 -16.15 8.92 -20.89
CA VAL A 195 -15.42 9.53 -19.80
C VAL A 195 -16.21 10.78 -19.41
N HIS A 196 -17.13 10.65 -18.46
CA HIS A 196 -17.65 11.82 -17.80
C HIS A 196 -16.45 12.54 -17.23
N SER A 197 -16.24 13.75 -17.67
CA SER A 197 -15.19 14.65 -17.19
C SER A 197 -15.40 14.89 -15.69
N GLY A 198 -15.04 13.90 -14.87
CA GLY A 198 -15.04 14.01 -13.41
C GLY A 198 -14.14 15.17 -12.98
N THR A 199 -14.39 15.71 -11.81
CA THR A 199 -13.59 16.79 -11.23
C THR A 199 -12.28 16.30 -10.64
N THR A 200 -12.14 14.97 -10.48
CA THR A 200 -11.02 14.31 -9.78
C THR A 200 -9.67 14.65 -10.42
N ALA A 201 -8.75 15.06 -9.57
CA ALA A 201 -7.35 15.38 -9.91
C ALA A 201 -7.15 16.49 -10.97
N LYS A 202 -8.14 17.38 -11.18
CA LYS A 202 -8.02 18.50 -12.13
C LYS A 202 -6.99 19.54 -11.73
N TRP A 203 -6.64 19.62 -10.46
CA TRP A 203 -5.68 20.60 -9.95
C TRP A 203 -4.34 20.62 -10.68
N VAL A 204 -3.89 19.45 -11.19
CA VAL A 204 -2.64 19.34 -11.98
C VAL A 204 -2.71 20.16 -13.27
N GLN A 205 -3.90 20.31 -13.85
CA GLN A 205 -4.12 21.07 -15.07
C GLN A 205 -4.30 22.57 -14.82
N GLU A 206 -4.43 22.97 -13.57
CA GLU A 206 -4.56 24.37 -13.20
C GLU A 206 -3.20 25.09 -13.39
N PRO A 207 -3.15 26.22 -14.10
CA PRO A 207 -1.89 26.91 -14.43
C PRO A 207 -1.05 27.24 -13.19
N GLY A 208 -1.67 27.49 -12.05
CA GLY A 208 -0.97 27.76 -10.79
C GLY A 208 -0.09 26.59 -10.36
N TYR A 209 -0.60 25.36 -10.40
CA TYR A 209 0.16 24.19 -9.98
C TYR A 209 1.17 23.68 -11.03
N GLN A 210 0.90 23.90 -12.32
CA GLN A 210 1.82 23.51 -13.39
C GLN A 210 3.19 24.18 -13.25
N ASN A 211 3.22 25.42 -12.77
CA ASN A 211 4.48 26.16 -12.59
C ASN A 211 5.19 25.80 -11.27
N LEU A 212 4.47 25.26 -10.29
CA LEU A 212 5.00 24.97 -8.95
C LEU A 212 5.55 23.55 -8.82
N LEU A 213 5.07 22.61 -9.65
CA LEU A 213 5.43 21.19 -9.53
C LEU A 213 6.51 20.81 -10.56
N PRO A 214 7.50 20.00 -10.18
CA PRO A 214 8.49 19.45 -11.12
C PRO A 214 7.80 18.65 -12.24
N THR A 215 8.32 18.74 -13.46
CA THR A 215 7.75 18.07 -14.66
C THR A 215 7.54 16.55 -14.44
N GLN A 216 8.47 15.89 -13.75
CA GLN A 216 8.34 14.46 -13.46
C GLN A 216 7.14 14.18 -12.53
N MET A 217 6.91 15.04 -11.54
CA MET A 217 5.76 14.91 -10.66
C MET A 217 4.45 15.19 -11.40
N GLN A 218 4.42 16.17 -12.30
CA GLN A 218 3.25 16.44 -13.14
C GLN A 218 2.87 15.21 -13.98
N ARG A 219 3.85 14.51 -14.58
CA ARG A 219 3.61 13.26 -15.31
C ARG A 219 2.99 12.17 -14.44
N VAL A 220 3.53 11.98 -13.21
CA VAL A 220 2.95 11.02 -12.26
C VAL A 220 1.50 11.37 -11.93
N LEU A 221 1.18 12.65 -11.78
CA LEU A 221 -0.18 13.11 -11.47
C LEU A 221 -1.16 12.93 -12.63
N ILE A 222 -0.71 13.11 -13.87
CA ILE A 222 -1.53 12.80 -15.06
C ILE A 222 -1.87 11.30 -15.09
N ASP A 223 -0.87 10.44 -14.92
CA ASP A 223 -1.05 8.99 -14.87
C ASP A 223 -1.94 8.57 -13.69
N LEU A 224 -1.80 9.23 -12.54
CA LEU A 224 -2.62 9.01 -11.36
C LEU A 224 -4.10 9.34 -11.63
N THR A 225 -4.37 10.42 -12.36
CA THR A 225 -5.75 10.81 -12.72
C THR A 225 -6.44 9.68 -13.50
N THR A 226 -5.79 9.14 -14.53
CA THR A 226 -6.30 8.00 -15.31
C THR A 226 -6.51 6.77 -14.42
N THR A 227 -5.56 6.50 -13.53
CA THR A 227 -5.63 5.38 -12.60
C THR A 227 -6.81 5.52 -11.62
N ILE A 228 -7.06 6.72 -11.07
CA ILE A 228 -8.21 6.99 -10.20
C ILE A 228 -9.53 6.76 -10.94
N HIS A 229 -9.67 7.23 -12.17
CA HIS A 229 -10.87 7.00 -12.96
C HIS A 229 -11.12 5.49 -13.17
N THR A 230 -10.08 4.72 -13.45
CA THR A 230 -10.18 3.27 -13.58
C THR A 230 -10.60 2.62 -12.26
N MET A 231 -10.03 3.04 -11.13
CA MET A 231 -10.44 2.58 -9.80
C MET A 231 -11.90 2.89 -9.50
N GLN A 232 -12.33 4.14 -9.74
CA GLN A 232 -13.71 4.56 -9.50
C GLN A 232 -14.72 3.73 -10.31
N ARG A 233 -14.37 3.35 -11.53
CA ARG A 233 -15.20 2.47 -12.37
C ARG A 233 -15.22 1.04 -11.83
N GLN A 234 -14.05 0.51 -11.51
CA GLN A 234 -13.88 -0.88 -11.06
C GLN A 234 -14.57 -1.13 -9.71
N PHE A 235 -14.54 -0.14 -8.81
CA PHE A 235 -15.03 -0.27 -7.43
C PHE A 235 -16.40 0.37 -7.20
N ARG A 236 -17.09 0.84 -8.24
CA ARG A 236 -18.50 1.22 -8.11
C ARG A 236 -19.31 -0.03 -7.77
N PRO A 237 -20.24 0.07 -6.78
CA PRO A 237 -21.17 -1.03 -6.55
C PRO A 237 -21.89 -1.30 -7.88
N PRO A 238 -22.04 -2.57 -8.27
CA PRO A 238 -22.77 -2.92 -9.49
C PRO A 238 -24.16 -2.25 -9.40
N PRO A 239 -24.69 -1.70 -10.51
CA PRO A 239 -26.09 -1.36 -10.58
C PRO A 239 -26.86 -2.58 -10.11
N SER A 240 -28.03 -2.43 -9.48
CA SER A 240 -28.85 -3.49 -8.85
C SER A 240 -29.11 -4.72 -9.73
N ASP A 241 -28.52 -4.79 -10.87
CA ASP A 241 -28.50 -5.91 -11.79
C ASP A 241 -27.48 -6.95 -11.29
N ARG A 242 -28.02 -8.03 -10.68
CA ARG A 242 -27.25 -9.18 -10.15
C ARG A 242 -26.39 -9.89 -11.19
N ASN A 243 -26.48 -9.53 -12.47
CA ASN A 243 -25.73 -10.11 -13.59
C ASN A 243 -24.59 -9.21 -14.08
N ALA A 244 -24.34 -8.07 -13.43
CA ALA A 244 -23.18 -7.26 -13.79
C ALA A 244 -21.89 -8.07 -13.54
N PRO A 245 -20.98 -8.19 -14.53
CA PRO A 245 -19.76 -8.95 -14.33
C PRO A 245 -18.95 -8.32 -13.20
N ALA A 246 -18.59 -9.16 -12.22
CA ALA A 246 -17.58 -8.79 -11.22
C ALA A 246 -16.35 -8.27 -11.95
N GLY A 247 -15.69 -7.26 -11.38
CA GLY A 247 -14.62 -6.56 -12.03
C GLY A 247 -13.60 -7.48 -12.68
N SER A 248 -13.10 -7.07 -13.86
CA SER A 248 -12.20 -7.87 -14.68
C SER A 248 -10.87 -8.15 -13.94
N LYS A 249 -10.50 -9.41 -13.79
CA LYS A 249 -9.21 -9.83 -13.20
C LYS A 249 -8.02 -9.10 -13.85
N PRO A 250 -7.93 -8.94 -15.18
CA PRO A 250 -6.87 -8.16 -15.82
C PRO A 250 -6.80 -6.71 -15.37
N ILE A 251 -7.92 -6.05 -15.16
CA ILE A 251 -7.96 -4.66 -14.67
C ILE A 251 -7.42 -4.56 -13.24
N LEU A 252 -7.72 -5.51 -12.37
CA LEU A 252 -7.19 -5.52 -11.00
C LEU A 252 -5.68 -5.72 -10.97
N HIS A 253 -5.15 -6.63 -11.78
CA HIS A 253 -3.71 -6.81 -11.95
C HIS A 253 -3.04 -5.53 -12.49
N TRP A 254 -3.64 -4.91 -13.51
CA TRP A 254 -3.17 -3.65 -14.03
C TRP A 254 -3.16 -2.56 -12.96
N LEU A 255 -4.25 -2.39 -12.20
CA LEU A 255 -4.34 -1.42 -11.11
C LEU A 255 -3.27 -1.65 -10.04
N LEU A 256 -3.03 -2.91 -9.66
CA LEU A 256 -2.03 -3.28 -8.66
C LEU A 256 -0.62 -2.88 -9.09
N LEU A 257 -0.23 -3.22 -10.33
CA LEU A 257 1.07 -2.85 -10.89
C LEU A 257 1.18 -1.35 -11.14
N ARG A 258 0.14 -0.73 -11.71
CA ARG A 258 0.14 0.71 -12.02
C ARG A 258 0.26 1.56 -10.76
N THR A 259 -0.50 1.24 -9.71
CA THR A 259 -0.40 1.97 -8.43
C THR A 259 0.94 1.75 -7.74
N SER A 260 1.51 0.54 -7.85
CA SER A 260 2.86 0.27 -7.35
C SER A 260 3.91 1.06 -8.12
N ALA A 261 3.82 1.12 -9.44
CA ALA A 261 4.72 1.90 -10.29
C ALA A 261 4.64 3.41 -9.97
N LEU A 262 3.43 3.95 -9.77
CA LEU A 262 3.26 5.35 -9.38
C LEU A 262 3.90 5.64 -8.01
N ARG A 263 3.79 4.73 -7.04
CA ARG A 263 4.48 4.85 -5.73
C ARG A 263 5.99 4.84 -5.90
N HIS A 264 6.53 3.91 -6.70
CA HIS A 264 7.97 3.83 -6.98
C HIS A 264 8.46 5.11 -7.65
N ARG A 265 7.79 5.60 -8.68
CA ARG A 265 8.14 6.86 -9.34
C ARG A 265 8.15 8.05 -8.37
N LEU A 266 7.18 8.14 -7.44
CA LEU A 266 7.18 9.17 -6.41
C LEU A 266 8.33 9.00 -5.40
N LEU A 267 8.69 7.78 -5.04
CA LEU A 267 9.82 7.48 -4.14
C LEU A 267 11.18 7.73 -4.83
N GLU A 268 11.25 7.59 -6.15
CA GLU A 268 12.45 7.87 -6.94
C GLU A 268 12.72 9.37 -7.10
N LEU A 269 11.69 10.23 -6.97
CA LEU A 269 11.83 11.67 -7.13
C LEU A 269 12.70 12.28 -6.01
N GLU A 270 13.68 13.08 -6.42
CA GLU A 270 14.40 14.01 -5.56
C GLU A 270 13.71 15.37 -5.63
N VAL A 271 13.30 15.88 -4.49
CA VAL A 271 12.55 17.13 -4.37
C VAL A 271 13.18 18.00 -3.31
N ASP A 272 13.66 19.18 -3.71
CA ASP A 272 14.32 20.12 -2.82
C ASP A 272 13.32 21.07 -2.11
N ASP A 273 12.19 21.39 -2.76
CA ASP A 273 11.14 22.25 -2.16
C ASP A 273 10.33 21.44 -1.14
N GLY A 274 10.38 21.86 0.11
CA GLY A 274 9.71 21.16 1.22
C GLY A 274 8.20 21.04 1.06
N LYS A 275 7.52 21.99 0.40
CA LYS A 275 6.08 21.96 0.16
C LYS A 275 5.74 20.93 -0.91
N VAL A 276 6.51 20.90 -2.00
CA VAL A 276 6.40 19.90 -3.05
C VAL A 276 6.69 18.51 -2.49
N ASP A 277 7.68 18.39 -1.60
CA ASP A 277 7.99 17.12 -0.93
C ASP A 277 6.85 16.66 -0.01
N ALA A 278 6.23 17.57 0.74
CA ALA A 278 5.04 17.25 1.55
C ALA A 278 3.87 16.76 0.67
N ILE A 279 3.64 17.39 -0.49
CA ILE A 279 2.63 16.92 -1.46
C ILE A 279 3.02 15.53 -1.99
N ARG A 280 4.28 15.30 -2.32
CA ARG A 280 4.80 14.00 -2.77
C ARG A 280 4.54 12.90 -1.73
N ILE A 281 4.87 13.16 -0.46
CA ILE A 281 4.59 12.22 0.65
C ILE A 281 3.09 11.98 0.78
N GLY A 282 2.27 13.04 0.71
CA GLY A 282 0.82 12.94 0.74
C GLY A 282 0.26 12.03 -0.37
N LEU A 283 0.79 12.13 -1.60
CA LEU A 283 0.41 11.27 -2.72
C LEU A 283 0.82 9.81 -2.49
N ILE A 284 2.01 9.56 -1.95
CA ILE A 284 2.46 8.21 -1.60
C ILE A 284 1.53 7.60 -0.55
N VAL A 285 1.21 8.34 0.53
CA VAL A 285 0.26 7.91 1.57
C VAL A 285 -1.10 7.62 0.94
N TRP A 286 -1.60 8.51 0.09
CA TRP A 286 -2.89 8.33 -0.57
C TRP A 286 -2.92 7.06 -1.43
N LEU A 287 -1.86 6.78 -2.21
CA LEU A 287 -1.74 5.57 -3.03
C LEU A 287 -1.72 4.29 -2.17
N PHE A 288 -1.09 4.32 -0.99
CA PHE A 288 -1.15 3.20 -0.04
C PHE A 288 -2.56 3.03 0.55
N MET A 289 -3.32 4.10 0.74
CA MET A 289 -4.72 4.01 1.18
C MET A 289 -5.65 3.54 0.08
N ALA A 290 -5.41 3.92 -1.17
CA ALA A 290 -6.31 3.67 -2.29
C ALA A 290 -6.26 2.22 -2.76
N MET A 291 -5.08 1.65 -2.92
CA MET A 291 -4.94 0.28 -3.40
C MET A 291 -3.70 -0.37 -2.82
N THR A 292 -3.88 -1.20 -1.82
CA THR A 292 -2.80 -1.92 -1.20
C THR A 292 -3.25 -3.24 -0.59
N VAL A 293 -2.23 -4.04 -0.33
CA VAL A 293 -2.29 -5.32 0.35
C VAL A 293 -2.12 -5.16 1.88
N THR A 294 -2.04 -6.26 2.58
CA THR A 294 -1.77 -6.32 4.02
C THR A 294 -0.55 -5.49 4.43
N GLY A 295 -0.63 -4.79 5.56
CA GLY A 295 0.47 -3.98 6.09
C GLY A 295 0.33 -2.47 5.85
N ARG A 296 -0.58 -2.03 5.00
CA ARG A 296 -0.77 -0.60 4.67
C ARG A 296 -0.93 0.29 5.88
N ARG A 297 -1.69 -0.13 6.90
CA ARG A 297 -1.93 0.70 8.10
C ARG A 297 -0.65 1.07 8.82
N ARG A 298 0.32 0.16 8.85
CA ARG A 298 1.65 0.41 9.42
C ARG A 298 2.40 1.43 8.57
N THR A 299 2.54 1.16 7.28
CA THR A 299 3.27 2.02 6.34
C THR A 299 2.65 3.42 6.25
N CYS A 300 1.32 3.53 6.19
CA CYS A 300 0.63 4.82 6.23
C CYS A 300 0.92 5.60 7.52
N LYS A 301 0.99 4.94 8.69
CA LYS A 301 1.37 5.61 9.96
C LYS A 301 2.81 6.12 9.93
N VAL A 302 3.75 5.30 9.45
CA VAL A 302 5.17 5.69 9.31
C VAL A 302 5.29 6.90 8.38
N LEU A 303 4.65 6.86 7.23
CA LEU A 303 4.65 7.97 6.27
C LEU A 303 3.94 9.20 6.81
N ALA A 304 2.85 9.06 7.55
CA ALA A 304 2.16 10.20 8.19
C ALA A 304 3.07 10.89 9.21
N SER A 305 3.86 10.12 10.00
CA SER A 305 4.85 10.70 10.91
C SER A 305 5.93 11.48 10.14
N LYS A 306 6.42 10.94 9.01
CA LYS A 306 7.36 11.65 8.14
C LYS A 306 6.75 12.91 7.54
N LEU A 307 5.50 12.83 7.07
CA LEU A 307 4.74 13.97 6.55
C LEU A 307 4.59 15.06 7.61
N ARG A 308 4.29 14.69 8.85
CA ARG A 308 4.23 15.62 9.98
C ARG A 308 5.55 16.35 10.16
N LEU A 309 6.67 15.62 10.25
CA LEU A 309 8.00 16.21 10.42
C LEU A 309 8.35 17.18 9.27
N GLN A 310 7.99 16.82 8.04
CA GLN A 310 8.18 17.69 6.87
C GLN A 310 7.36 18.97 6.99
N LEU A 311 6.09 18.87 7.39
CA LEU A 311 5.19 20.01 7.55
C LEU A 311 5.56 20.93 8.72
N GLU A 312 6.13 20.40 9.82
CA GLU A 312 6.62 21.18 10.96
C GLU A 312 7.75 22.15 10.57
N GLY A 313 8.53 21.81 9.53
CA GLY A 313 9.59 22.66 8.99
C GLY A 313 9.12 23.79 8.06
N ILE A 314 7.83 23.83 7.70
CA ILE A 314 7.28 24.78 6.71
C ILE A 314 6.35 25.78 7.40
N ARG A 315 6.60 27.06 7.19
CA ARG A 315 5.75 28.11 7.77
C ARG A 315 4.42 28.20 7.02
N PRO A 316 3.28 28.42 7.69
CA PRO A 316 1.96 28.52 7.03
C PRO A 316 1.89 29.51 5.87
N ARG A 317 2.60 30.64 5.97
CA ARG A 317 2.66 31.65 4.90
C ARG A 317 3.31 31.16 3.62
N ASP A 318 4.18 30.17 3.70
CA ASP A 318 4.92 29.64 2.53
C ASP A 318 3.99 28.77 1.66
N TRP A 319 2.79 28.41 2.15
CA TRP A 319 1.78 27.64 1.43
C TRP A 319 0.79 28.48 0.59
N ILE A 320 0.88 29.83 0.63
CA ILE A 320 -0.09 30.70 -0.05
C ILE A 320 -0.25 30.34 -1.53
N GLU A 321 0.85 30.05 -2.23
CA GLU A 321 0.85 29.69 -3.65
C GLU A 321 0.20 28.34 -3.93
N PHE A 322 0.19 27.44 -2.94
CA PHE A 322 -0.34 26.07 -3.06
C PHE A 322 -1.82 25.95 -2.63
N GLY A 323 -2.40 27.02 -2.09
CA GLY A 323 -3.83 27.10 -1.76
C GLY A 323 -4.36 25.87 -1.01
N ASP A 324 -5.36 25.23 -1.60
CA ASP A 324 -6.04 24.07 -0.98
C ASP A 324 -5.19 22.81 -0.86
N ALA A 325 -4.03 22.72 -1.55
CA ALA A 325 -3.15 21.55 -1.45
C ALA A 325 -2.60 21.36 -0.03
N HIS A 326 -2.37 22.45 0.71
CA HIS A 326 -1.98 22.38 2.12
C HIS A 326 -3.05 21.67 2.96
N LEU A 327 -4.31 22.10 2.83
CA LEU A 327 -5.41 21.46 3.55
C LEU A 327 -5.56 19.98 3.15
N TRP A 328 -5.44 19.66 1.85
CA TRP A 328 -5.50 18.28 1.37
C TRP A 328 -4.40 17.41 2.00
N VAL A 329 -3.16 17.87 2.02
CA VAL A 329 -2.02 17.16 2.63
C VAL A 329 -2.24 16.92 4.12
N LEU A 330 -2.73 17.93 4.86
CA LEU A 330 -3.07 17.80 6.28
C LEU A 330 -4.17 16.77 6.52
N LEU A 331 -5.21 16.77 5.68
CA LEU A 331 -6.31 15.79 5.77
C LEU A 331 -5.85 14.37 5.45
N VAL A 332 -5.01 14.18 4.43
CA VAL A 332 -4.38 12.88 4.12
C VAL A 332 -3.56 12.40 5.32
N GLY A 333 -2.79 13.28 5.93
CA GLY A 333 -2.07 12.99 7.16
C GLY A 333 -3.00 12.59 8.32
N ALA A 334 -4.06 13.35 8.56
CA ALA A 334 -5.02 13.08 9.64
C ALA A 334 -5.75 11.73 9.48
N VAL A 335 -6.08 11.35 8.23
CA VAL A 335 -6.74 10.08 7.91
C VAL A 335 -5.81 8.88 8.16
N SER A 336 -4.52 9.03 7.86
CA SER A 336 -3.53 7.94 7.88
C SER A 336 -2.73 7.82 9.16
N ALA A 337 -2.67 8.88 9.96
CA ALA A 337 -1.86 8.96 11.17
C ALA A 337 -2.30 7.98 12.27
N GLY A 338 -1.32 7.51 13.05
CA GLY A 338 -1.57 6.88 14.33
C GLY A 338 -2.08 7.88 15.38
N THR A 339 -2.53 7.36 16.52
CA THR A 339 -3.11 8.18 17.61
C THR A 339 -2.21 9.32 18.07
N SER A 340 -0.89 9.11 18.09
CA SER A 340 0.10 10.10 18.51
C SER A 340 0.18 11.32 17.57
N ASP A 341 0.11 11.11 16.25
CA ASP A 341 0.31 12.17 15.26
C ASP A 341 -1.02 12.80 14.80
N ARG A 342 -2.12 12.05 14.90
CA ARG A 342 -3.44 12.50 14.46
C ARG A 342 -3.86 13.81 15.11
N GLY A 343 -3.62 13.96 16.42
CA GLY A 343 -3.93 15.20 17.16
C GLY A 343 -3.19 16.43 16.63
N TRP A 344 -1.95 16.24 16.17
CA TRP A 344 -1.16 17.31 15.53
C TRP A 344 -1.82 17.78 14.22
N PHE A 345 -2.18 16.85 13.32
CA PHE A 345 -2.84 17.19 12.06
C PHE A 345 -4.17 17.90 12.28
N LEU A 346 -5.00 17.41 13.20
CA LEU A 346 -6.27 18.06 13.54
C LEU A 346 -6.06 19.49 14.05
N THR A 347 -5.05 19.70 14.91
CA THR A 347 -4.70 21.01 15.42
C THR A 347 -4.20 21.95 14.32
N ALA A 348 -3.41 21.44 13.37
CA ALA A 348 -2.90 22.21 12.23
C ALA A 348 -4.06 22.65 11.31
N ILE A 349 -5.03 21.78 11.02
CA ILE A 349 -6.23 22.08 10.25
C ILE A 349 -7.05 23.20 10.93
N LEU A 350 -7.28 23.07 12.23
CA LEU A 350 -8.02 24.09 13.01
C LEU A 350 -7.31 25.45 13.05
N ARG A 351 -5.98 25.47 13.08
CA ARG A 351 -5.21 26.72 13.03
C ARG A 351 -5.30 27.39 11.66
N MET A 352 -5.24 26.60 10.59
CA MET A 352 -5.39 27.09 9.22
C MET A 352 -6.75 27.72 9.00
N ASP A 353 -7.84 27.07 9.41
CA ASP A 353 -9.21 27.55 9.30
C ASP A 353 -9.41 28.91 10.03
N ARG A 354 -8.76 29.09 11.18
CA ARG A 354 -8.79 30.37 11.92
C ARG A 354 -8.02 31.48 11.20
N ALA A 355 -6.87 31.16 10.58
CA ALA A 355 -6.04 32.14 9.88
C ALA A 355 -6.72 32.68 8.62
N ASP A 356 -7.53 31.84 7.95
CA ASP A 356 -8.30 32.23 6.74
C ASP A 356 -9.55 33.08 7.08
N GLY A 357 -9.69 33.53 8.33
CA GLY A 357 -10.82 34.35 8.76
C GLY A 357 -12.17 33.59 8.82
N ARG A 358 -12.14 32.26 8.62
CA ARG A 358 -13.29 31.37 8.79
C ARG A 358 -13.63 31.14 10.27
N ALA A 359 -13.10 31.99 11.16
CA ALA A 359 -13.23 31.93 12.63
C ALA A 359 -14.67 32.02 13.16
N THR A 360 -15.66 31.89 12.33
CA THR A 360 -17.05 31.76 12.70
C THR A 360 -17.39 30.29 12.83
N HIS A 361 -17.20 29.71 13.98
CA HIS A 361 -17.82 28.48 14.57
C HIS A 361 -18.63 27.55 13.61
N LYS A 362 -18.34 27.59 12.32
CA LYS A 362 -19.00 26.74 11.33
C LYS A 362 -18.42 25.33 11.41
N PRO A 363 -19.24 24.32 11.66
CA PRO A 363 -18.75 22.96 11.69
C PRO A 363 -18.22 22.55 10.31
N PHE A 364 -17.13 21.75 10.30
CA PHE A 364 -16.63 21.14 9.07
C PHE A 364 -17.72 20.26 8.47
N ARG A 365 -17.98 20.42 7.19
CA ARG A 365 -19.02 19.70 6.46
C ARG A 365 -18.40 18.65 5.54
N GLU A 366 -19.04 17.48 5.50
CA GLU A 366 -18.59 16.36 4.66
C GLU A 366 -18.55 16.73 3.18
N ASP A 367 -19.57 17.41 2.67
CA ASP A 367 -19.68 17.81 1.27
C ASP A 367 -18.58 18.81 0.83
N GLU A 368 -18.17 19.71 1.73
CA GLU A 368 -17.09 20.68 1.44
C GLU A 368 -15.72 19.97 1.36
N LEU A 369 -15.41 19.13 2.33
CA LEU A 369 -14.15 18.39 2.34
C LEU A 369 -14.10 17.29 1.26
N ALA A 370 -15.23 16.66 0.95
CA ALA A 370 -15.29 15.70 -0.15
C ALA A 370 -15.01 16.37 -1.50
N LYS A 371 -15.50 17.59 -1.74
CA LYS A 371 -15.17 18.37 -2.95
C LYS A 371 -13.68 18.70 -3.04
N LEU A 372 -13.06 19.07 -1.90
CA LEU A 372 -11.63 19.30 -1.85
C LEU A 372 -10.86 18.03 -2.21
N PHE A 373 -11.23 16.90 -1.60
CA PHE A 373 -10.60 15.61 -1.91
C PHE A 373 -10.78 15.22 -3.38
N ASP A 374 -11.97 15.41 -3.95
CA ASP A 374 -12.26 15.12 -5.36
C ASP A 374 -11.40 15.97 -6.30
N ARG A 375 -11.14 17.23 -5.95
CA ARG A 375 -10.27 18.11 -6.73
C ARG A 375 -8.82 17.57 -6.79
N PHE A 376 -8.29 16.99 -5.71
CA PHE A 376 -6.92 16.48 -5.64
C PHE A 376 -6.86 14.99 -5.98
N SER A 377 -7.33 14.14 -5.10
CA SER A 377 -7.35 12.69 -5.28
C SER A 377 -8.36 12.08 -4.32
N TYR A 378 -9.43 11.51 -4.83
CA TYR A 378 -10.49 10.94 -4.01
C TYR A 378 -11.04 9.65 -4.61
N LEU A 379 -11.23 8.67 -3.77
CA LEU A 379 -11.82 7.38 -4.13
C LEU A 379 -12.99 7.08 -3.21
N GLU A 380 -14.19 7.43 -3.66
CA GLU A 380 -15.43 7.03 -2.99
C GLU A 380 -15.82 5.62 -3.44
N PRO A 381 -16.40 4.78 -2.60
CA PRO A 381 -16.87 5.00 -1.23
C PRO A 381 -15.79 4.84 -0.15
N TYR A 382 -14.60 4.48 -0.53
CA TYR A 382 -13.52 4.00 0.31
C TYR A 382 -13.01 5.01 1.33
N GLN A 383 -12.77 6.24 0.87
CA GLN A 383 -12.23 7.29 1.72
C GLN A 383 -13.31 8.03 2.52
N ARG A 384 -14.58 7.86 2.17
CA ARG A 384 -15.70 8.55 2.81
C ARG A 384 -15.80 8.27 4.31
N GLY A 385 -15.69 7.00 4.69
CA GLY A 385 -15.72 6.60 6.11
C GLY A 385 -14.57 7.18 6.91
N LEU A 386 -13.37 7.19 6.32
CA LEU A 386 -12.17 7.76 6.94
C LEU A 386 -12.28 9.27 7.11
N LEU A 387 -12.79 9.97 6.09
CA LEU A 387 -13.03 11.41 6.12
C LEU A 387 -14.07 11.79 7.18
N ARG A 388 -15.18 11.04 7.29
CA ARG A 388 -16.20 11.23 8.34
C ARG A 388 -15.60 11.12 9.75
N ALA A 389 -14.69 10.19 9.97
CA ALA A 389 -14.02 10.06 11.27
C ALA A 389 -13.18 11.31 11.60
N VAL A 390 -12.46 11.86 10.60
CA VAL A 390 -11.68 13.11 10.78
C VAL A 390 -12.60 14.28 11.06
N ILE A 391 -13.70 14.45 10.31
CA ILE A 391 -14.69 15.52 10.51
C ILE A 391 -15.31 15.46 11.90
N LYS A 392 -15.65 14.26 12.36
CA LYS A 392 -16.17 14.06 13.73
C LYS A 392 -15.17 14.55 14.78
N ASP A 393 -13.90 14.22 14.62
CA ASP A 393 -12.86 14.63 15.57
C ASP A 393 -12.61 16.15 15.51
N LEU A 394 -12.58 16.75 14.30
CA LEU A 394 -12.45 18.21 14.12
C LEU A 394 -13.60 18.94 14.81
N ASN A 395 -14.84 18.53 14.56
CA ASN A 395 -16.02 19.16 15.13
C ASN A 395 -16.12 18.97 16.65
N ALA A 396 -15.60 17.87 17.20
CA ALA A 396 -15.51 17.65 18.64
C ALA A 396 -14.46 18.56 19.31
N SER A 397 -13.44 18.97 18.55
CA SER A 397 -12.34 19.82 19.04
C SER A 397 -12.64 21.33 18.95
N VAL A 398 -13.73 21.72 18.29
CA VAL A 398 -14.21 23.11 18.28
C VAL A 398 -14.89 23.40 19.62
N PRO A 399 -14.47 24.43 20.37
CA PRO A 399 -15.12 24.79 21.65
C PRO A 399 -16.60 25.07 21.39
N ARG A 400 -17.48 24.34 22.07
CA ARG A 400 -18.90 24.67 22.11
C ARG A 400 -19.03 25.98 22.88
N THR A 401 -19.05 27.10 22.18
CA THR A 401 -19.55 28.34 22.77
C THR A 401 -21.01 28.07 23.15
N THR A 402 -21.27 27.98 24.44
CA THR A 402 -22.59 27.92 25.01
C THR A 402 -23.34 29.16 24.48
N TRP A 403 -24.29 28.94 23.59
CA TRP A 403 -25.28 29.90 23.22
C TRP A 403 -26.12 30.14 24.50
N ILE A 404 -25.73 31.16 25.28
CA ILE A 404 -26.64 31.76 26.21
C ILE A 404 -27.49 32.67 25.37
N SER A 405 -28.71 32.19 25.10
CA SER A 405 -29.81 32.97 24.52
C SER A 405 -30.23 34.12 25.42
#